data_ec9626b7377666fbd16cd6c2cd36d9e0
#
_entry.id   ec9626b7377666fbd16cd6c2cd36d9e0
#
_cell.length_a   1.000
_cell.length_b   1.000
_cell.length_c   1.000
_cell.angle_alpha   90.00
_cell.angle_beta   90.00
_cell.angle_gamma   90.00
#
_symmetry.space_group_name_H-M   'P 1'
#
loop_
_entity.id
_entity.type
_entity.pdbx_description
1 polymer ?
#
loop_
_entity_poly.entity_id
_entity_poly.type
_entity_poly.pdbx_seq_one_letter_code
_entity_poly.pdbx_strand_id
1 'polypeptide(L)'
;MNPRVSIIIPCYNHGQYIREALDSVEKVADKNLYEIIIVNDGSKDVYTIEMMDKLAAEGYHVINQANQGLGRTRNNGIRAAKGDYILPLDSDNRIRPEYIYESIKILDAHPEIAMAYGDAEFFGDKSKRHVVGEFNLQNMMVENQIDACAVYRRSVWEAVGGYDEKMPIMGYEDWDMWLNMTFKHYKFRYVPEILFDYRVLGNSMLRSVSSSNKKLLYKYMDEKYKGYLNMDHLNQELMKICKRNKKVSLKLVAVLYFPKLLNFLVKRNIIKDPDIF
;
A
#
# COMPACT_ATOMS: atom_id res chain seq x y z
N MET A 1 3.66 -0.70 -29.60
CA MET A 1 4.66 -0.35 -28.57
C MET A 1 4.25 -1.04 -27.29
N ASN A 2 5.19 -1.41 -26.43
CA ASN A 2 4.82 -1.90 -25.09
C ASN A 2 4.29 -0.73 -24.25
N PRO A 3 3.33 -0.96 -23.34
CA PRO A 3 2.89 0.06 -22.40
C PRO A 3 4.06 0.48 -21.51
N ARG A 4 4.01 1.71 -20.99
CA ARG A 4 5.01 2.20 -20.03
C ARG A 4 4.66 1.77 -18.61
N VAL A 5 3.38 1.78 -18.26
CA VAL A 5 2.86 1.45 -16.93
C VAL A 5 1.89 0.28 -17.03
N SER A 6 2.10 -0.75 -16.21
CA SER A 6 1.10 -1.80 -16.00
C SER A 6 0.36 -1.51 -14.69
N ILE A 7 -0.95 -1.32 -14.79
CA ILE A 7 -1.84 -1.07 -13.66
C ILE A 7 -2.40 -2.41 -13.22
N ILE A 8 -2.10 -2.81 -11.98
CA ILE A 8 -2.50 -4.10 -11.42
C ILE A 8 -3.64 -3.89 -10.44
N ILE A 9 -4.80 -4.46 -10.75
CA ILE A 9 -6.01 -4.31 -9.94
C ILE A 9 -6.37 -5.66 -9.31
N PRO A 10 -5.96 -5.92 -8.06
CA PRO A 10 -6.41 -7.09 -7.31
C PRO A 10 -7.89 -6.93 -6.93
N CYS A 11 -8.68 -7.99 -7.07
CA CYS A 11 -10.08 -7.98 -6.71
C CYS A 11 -10.48 -9.26 -5.98
N TYR A 12 -11.10 -9.12 -4.80
CA TYR A 12 -11.71 -10.20 -4.05
C TYR A 12 -13.02 -9.75 -3.40
N ASN A 13 -14.16 -10.19 -3.92
CA ASN A 13 -15.50 -9.82 -3.46
C ASN A 13 -15.76 -8.29 -3.45
N HIS A 14 -15.18 -7.54 -4.39
CA HIS A 14 -15.25 -6.08 -4.51
C HIS A 14 -15.72 -5.63 -5.90
N GLY A 15 -16.45 -6.48 -6.62
CA GLY A 15 -16.93 -6.20 -7.98
C GLY A 15 -17.75 -4.91 -8.10
N GLN A 16 -18.44 -4.50 -7.03
CA GLN A 16 -19.25 -3.28 -7.00
C GLN A 16 -18.44 -1.98 -7.14
N TYR A 17 -17.14 -2.01 -6.86
CA TYR A 17 -16.29 -0.81 -6.90
C TYR A 17 -15.40 -0.74 -8.14
N ILE A 18 -15.05 -1.91 -8.73
CA ILE A 18 -13.99 -2.01 -9.74
C ILE A 18 -14.24 -1.12 -10.97
N ARG A 19 -15.50 -0.87 -11.34
CA ARG A 19 -15.82 0.01 -12.47
C ARG A 19 -15.35 1.43 -12.20
N GLU A 20 -15.49 1.97 -10.99
CA GLU A 20 -14.98 3.29 -10.64
C GLU A 20 -13.46 3.37 -10.74
N ALA A 21 -12.75 2.30 -10.32
CA ALA A 21 -11.30 2.21 -10.47
C ALA A 21 -10.90 2.26 -11.96
N LEU A 22 -11.53 1.43 -12.80
CA LEU A 22 -11.30 1.40 -14.25
C LEU A 22 -11.60 2.74 -14.92
N ASP A 23 -12.77 3.33 -14.64
CA ASP A 23 -13.16 4.63 -15.20
C ASP A 23 -12.16 5.74 -14.83
N SER A 24 -11.51 5.65 -13.67
CA SER A 24 -10.48 6.59 -13.27
C SER A 24 -9.21 6.47 -14.11
N VAL A 25 -8.80 5.25 -14.43
CA VAL A 25 -7.66 4.94 -15.30
C VAL A 25 -7.96 5.37 -16.73
N GLU A 26 -9.17 5.13 -17.19
CA GLU A 26 -9.59 5.46 -18.56
C GLU A 26 -9.68 6.96 -18.84
N LYS A 27 -9.59 7.82 -17.85
CA LYS A 27 -9.41 9.27 -18.02
C LYS A 27 -8.02 9.66 -18.52
N VAL A 28 -7.03 8.77 -18.41
CA VAL A 28 -5.70 8.98 -19.03
C VAL A 28 -5.86 9.01 -20.54
N ALA A 29 -5.49 10.13 -21.18
CA ALA A 29 -5.79 10.40 -22.57
C ALA A 29 -5.04 9.46 -23.52
N ASP A 30 -3.74 9.24 -23.29
CA ASP A 30 -2.93 8.34 -24.12
C ASP A 30 -3.04 6.89 -23.64
N LYS A 31 -3.89 6.12 -24.33
CA LYS A 31 -4.15 4.71 -24.05
C LYS A 31 -2.95 3.79 -24.33
N ASN A 32 -1.94 4.25 -25.05
CA ASN A 32 -0.74 3.48 -25.31
C ASN A 32 0.27 3.51 -24.15
N LEU A 33 0.10 4.44 -23.20
CA LEU A 33 1.00 4.56 -22.05
C LEU A 33 0.80 3.45 -21.04
N TYR A 34 -0.37 2.84 -20.98
CA TYR A 34 -0.67 1.88 -19.92
C TYR A 34 -1.38 0.61 -20.43
N GLU A 35 -1.32 -0.41 -19.63
CA GLU A 35 -2.20 -1.58 -19.69
C GLU A 35 -2.87 -1.79 -18.35
N ILE A 36 -4.00 -2.46 -18.33
CA ILE A 36 -4.73 -2.82 -17.11
C ILE A 36 -4.77 -4.34 -17.00
N ILE A 37 -4.35 -4.87 -15.86
CA ILE A 37 -4.41 -6.29 -15.52
C ILE A 37 -5.22 -6.43 -14.25
N ILE A 38 -6.39 -7.05 -14.37
CA ILE A 38 -7.29 -7.35 -13.25
C ILE A 38 -7.00 -8.77 -12.77
N VAL A 39 -6.81 -8.95 -11.48
CA VAL A 39 -6.60 -10.29 -10.90
C VAL A 39 -7.72 -10.60 -9.93
N ASN A 40 -8.63 -11.49 -10.31
CA ASN A 40 -9.67 -12.01 -9.44
C ASN A 40 -9.09 -13.10 -8.55
N ASP A 41 -8.96 -12.82 -7.27
CA ASP A 41 -8.38 -13.72 -6.26
C ASP A 41 -9.41 -14.72 -5.69
N GLY A 42 -10.13 -15.38 -6.57
CA GLY A 42 -11.09 -16.42 -6.20
C GLY A 42 -12.31 -15.87 -5.47
N SER A 43 -12.88 -14.78 -5.99
CA SER A 43 -14.12 -14.20 -5.46
C SER A 43 -15.24 -15.23 -5.38
N LYS A 44 -16.06 -15.10 -4.33
CA LYS A 44 -17.16 -16.05 -4.03
C LYS A 44 -18.53 -15.39 -4.17
N ASP A 45 -18.63 -14.07 -4.13
CA ASP A 45 -19.89 -13.40 -4.34
C ASP A 45 -20.24 -13.36 -5.85
N VAL A 46 -21.51 -13.63 -6.13
CA VAL A 46 -22.02 -13.77 -7.50
C VAL A 46 -21.81 -12.51 -8.31
N TYR A 47 -22.04 -11.33 -7.70
CA TYR A 47 -21.92 -10.05 -8.39
C TYR A 47 -20.48 -9.82 -8.88
N THR A 48 -19.46 -10.11 -8.04
CA THR A 48 -18.06 -9.97 -8.44
C THR A 48 -17.69 -10.94 -9.56
N ILE A 49 -18.17 -12.20 -9.48
CA ILE A 49 -17.91 -13.20 -10.53
C ILE A 49 -18.48 -12.72 -11.86
N GLU A 50 -19.75 -12.34 -11.91
CA GLU A 50 -20.42 -11.82 -13.10
C GLU A 50 -19.72 -10.55 -13.64
N MET A 51 -19.26 -9.68 -12.73
CA MET A 51 -18.50 -8.48 -13.12
C MET A 51 -17.18 -8.85 -13.78
N MET A 52 -16.42 -9.84 -13.27
CA MET A 52 -15.18 -10.30 -13.89
C MET A 52 -15.42 -10.88 -15.28
N ASP A 53 -16.46 -11.69 -15.46
CA ASP A 53 -16.83 -12.24 -16.76
C ASP A 53 -17.22 -11.14 -17.76
N LYS A 54 -17.98 -10.15 -17.30
CA LYS A 54 -18.34 -8.98 -18.09
C LYS A 54 -17.11 -8.18 -18.52
N LEU A 55 -16.18 -7.91 -17.59
CA LEU A 55 -14.96 -7.18 -17.90
C LEU A 55 -14.08 -7.93 -18.91
N ALA A 56 -13.97 -9.26 -18.78
CA ALA A 56 -13.27 -10.08 -19.75
C ALA A 56 -13.94 -10.01 -21.16
N ALA A 57 -15.27 -10.03 -21.21
CA ALA A 57 -16.02 -9.88 -22.46
C ALA A 57 -15.87 -8.47 -23.08
N GLU A 58 -15.66 -7.44 -22.27
CA GLU A 58 -15.34 -6.07 -22.71
C GLU A 58 -13.89 -5.91 -23.21
N GLY A 59 -13.06 -6.95 -23.06
CA GLY A 59 -11.68 -6.97 -23.57
C GLY A 59 -10.61 -6.61 -22.52
N TYR A 60 -10.95 -6.47 -21.26
CA TYR A 60 -9.96 -6.31 -20.20
C TYR A 60 -9.16 -7.60 -19.98
N HIS A 61 -7.90 -7.45 -19.61
CA HIS A 61 -7.06 -8.60 -19.24
C HIS A 61 -7.41 -9.04 -17.83
N VAL A 62 -8.29 -10.05 -17.69
CA VAL A 62 -8.71 -10.61 -16.41
C VAL A 62 -8.01 -11.94 -16.17
N ILE A 63 -7.32 -12.07 -15.04
CA ILE A 63 -6.70 -13.31 -14.56
C ILE A 63 -7.56 -13.84 -13.41
N ASN A 64 -8.10 -15.05 -13.56
CA ASN A 64 -8.82 -15.73 -12.50
C ASN A 64 -7.90 -16.75 -11.80
N GLN A 65 -7.83 -16.70 -10.48
CA GLN A 65 -7.04 -17.62 -9.66
C GLN A 65 -7.83 -18.10 -8.44
N ALA A 66 -7.38 -19.20 -7.80
CA ALA A 66 -7.85 -19.53 -6.46
C ALA A 66 -7.39 -18.46 -5.48
N ASN A 67 -8.14 -18.23 -4.38
CA ASN A 67 -7.75 -17.24 -3.38
C ASN A 67 -6.40 -17.60 -2.76
N GLN A 68 -5.43 -16.71 -2.94
CA GLN A 68 -4.05 -16.85 -2.49
C GLN A 68 -3.56 -15.65 -1.69
N GLY A 69 -4.42 -14.66 -1.53
CA GLY A 69 -4.13 -13.46 -0.78
C GLY A 69 -3.49 -12.32 -1.58
N LEU A 70 -3.56 -11.11 -1.04
CA LEU A 70 -3.32 -9.86 -1.74
C LEU A 70 -1.90 -9.74 -2.32
N GLY A 71 -0.85 -10.09 -1.55
CA GLY A 71 0.53 -10.05 -2.01
C GLY A 71 0.77 -10.95 -3.22
N ARG A 72 0.28 -12.20 -3.17
CA ARG A 72 0.39 -13.14 -4.29
C ARG A 72 -0.45 -12.70 -5.49
N THR A 73 -1.60 -12.12 -5.24
CA THR A 73 -2.49 -11.58 -6.28
C THR A 73 -1.81 -10.47 -7.05
N ARG A 74 -1.19 -9.51 -6.36
CA ARG A 74 -0.38 -8.47 -7.00
C ARG A 74 0.81 -9.06 -7.76
N ASN A 75 1.55 -10.00 -7.16
CA ASN A 75 2.67 -10.66 -7.84
C ASN A 75 2.25 -11.35 -9.14
N ASN A 76 1.12 -12.05 -9.15
CA ASN A 76 0.62 -12.73 -10.34
C ASN A 76 0.26 -11.73 -11.47
N GLY A 77 -0.36 -10.61 -11.13
CA GLY A 77 -0.61 -9.54 -12.07
C GLY A 77 0.69 -8.93 -12.62
N ILE A 78 1.68 -8.68 -11.76
CA ILE A 78 2.96 -8.11 -12.17
C ILE A 78 3.77 -9.08 -13.05
N ARG A 79 3.68 -10.39 -12.81
CA ARG A 79 4.31 -11.40 -13.70
C ARG A 79 3.75 -11.37 -15.13
N ALA A 80 2.49 -10.99 -15.30
CA ALA A 80 1.85 -10.83 -16.60
C ALA A 80 2.10 -9.45 -17.24
N ALA A 81 2.64 -8.50 -16.48
CA ALA A 81 2.86 -7.12 -16.88
C ALA A 81 3.95 -6.98 -17.95
N LYS A 82 3.72 -6.04 -18.90
CA LYS A 82 4.65 -5.70 -19.97
C LYS A 82 5.30 -4.33 -19.77
N GLY A 83 4.73 -3.48 -18.93
CA GLY A 83 5.22 -2.14 -18.64
C GLY A 83 6.55 -2.14 -17.89
N ASP A 84 7.32 -1.06 -18.07
CA ASP A 84 8.54 -0.81 -17.33
C ASP A 84 8.25 -0.43 -15.87
N TYR A 85 7.09 0.16 -15.64
CA TYR A 85 6.61 0.63 -14.34
C TYR A 85 5.35 -0.12 -13.94
N ILE A 86 5.18 -0.30 -12.64
CA ILE A 86 4.02 -0.95 -12.03
C ILE A 86 3.28 0.07 -11.18
N LEU A 87 1.96 0.08 -11.29
CA LEU A 87 1.05 0.81 -10.42
C LEU A 87 0.00 -0.16 -9.87
N PRO A 88 0.11 -0.63 -8.64
CA PRO A 88 -0.99 -1.32 -7.99
C PRO A 88 -2.13 -0.32 -7.72
N LEU A 89 -3.34 -0.73 -8.02
CA LEU A 89 -4.54 0.05 -7.73
C LEU A 89 -5.58 -0.86 -7.10
N ASP A 90 -5.91 -0.64 -5.84
CA ASP A 90 -6.95 -1.43 -5.20
C ASP A 90 -8.31 -1.19 -5.89
N SER A 91 -9.10 -2.25 -6.00
CA SER A 91 -10.34 -2.27 -6.79
C SER A 91 -11.40 -1.27 -6.34
N ASP A 92 -11.24 -0.67 -5.17
CA ASP A 92 -12.12 0.34 -4.61
C ASP A 92 -11.53 1.76 -4.59
N ASN A 93 -10.28 1.94 -5.01
CA ASN A 93 -9.61 3.23 -5.12
C ASN A 93 -9.70 3.81 -6.55
N ARG A 94 -9.28 5.07 -6.74
CA ARG A 94 -9.27 5.74 -8.04
C ARG A 94 -7.96 6.51 -8.19
N ILE A 95 -7.37 6.51 -9.37
CA ILE A 95 -6.20 7.35 -9.67
C ILE A 95 -6.62 8.68 -10.30
N ARG A 96 -5.74 9.67 -10.22
CA ARG A 96 -5.79 10.88 -11.03
C ARG A 96 -4.89 10.71 -12.25
N PRO A 97 -5.30 11.13 -13.46
CA PRO A 97 -4.51 10.91 -14.68
C PRO A 97 -3.07 11.43 -14.59
N GLU A 98 -2.87 12.54 -13.87
CA GLU A 98 -1.58 13.17 -13.63
C GLU A 98 -0.58 12.21 -12.98
N TYR A 99 -1.07 11.24 -12.19
CA TYR A 99 -0.21 10.27 -11.52
C TYR A 99 0.67 9.50 -12.51
N ILE A 100 0.09 9.02 -13.59
CA ILE A 100 0.82 8.26 -14.62
C ILE A 100 1.86 9.15 -15.29
N TYR A 101 1.46 10.35 -15.71
CA TYR A 101 2.36 11.26 -16.42
C TYR A 101 3.54 11.72 -15.56
N GLU A 102 3.27 12.18 -14.34
CA GLU A 102 4.32 12.66 -13.44
C GLU A 102 5.26 11.53 -13.00
N SER A 103 4.72 10.32 -12.74
CA SER A 103 5.56 9.18 -12.37
C SER A 103 6.49 8.75 -13.51
N ILE A 104 6.00 8.65 -14.75
CA ILE A 104 6.85 8.34 -15.92
C ILE A 104 7.94 9.39 -16.05
N LYS A 105 7.58 10.67 -16.03
CA LYS A 105 8.53 11.78 -16.14
C LYS A 105 9.63 11.73 -15.07
N ILE A 106 9.26 11.49 -13.82
CA ILE A 106 10.21 11.39 -12.70
C ILE A 106 11.13 10.18 -12.88
N LEU A 107 10.54 9.02 -13.12
CA LEU A 107 11.30 7.78 -13.21
C LEU A 107 12.20 7.75 -14.45
N ASP A 108 11.78 8.33 -15.58
CA ASP A 108 12.62 8.43 -16.78
C ASP A 108 13.82 9.39 -16.56
N ALA A 109 13.57 10.52 -15.91
CA ALA A 109 14.61 11.53 -15.67
C ALA A 109 15.61 11.11 -14.56
N HIS A 110 15.22 10.20 -13.67
CA HIS A 110 15.98 9.85 -12.46
C HIS A 110 16.15 8.34 -12.31
N PRO A 111 17.11 7.70 -13.02
CA PRO A 111 17.32 6.24 -12.95
C PRO A 111 17.60 5.72 -11.53
N GLU A 112 18.13 6.55 -10.64
CA GLU A 112 18.39 6.23 -9.24
C GLU A 112 17.12 6.17 -8.36
N ILE A 113 15.98 6.71 -8.84
CA ILE A 113 14.70 6.65 -8.14
C ILE A 113 13.97 5.35 -8.52
N ALA A 114 13.65 4.57 -7.52
CA ALA A 114 12.96 3.30 -7.68
C ALA A 114 11.43 3.45 -7.72
N MET A 115 10.90 4.45 -7.00
CA MET A 115 9.48 4.62 -6.78
C MET A 115 9.11 6.11 -6.68
N ALA A 116 7.97 6.48 -7.27
CA ALA A 116 7.30 7.77 -7.11
C ALA A 116 5.95 7.55 -6.40
N TYR A 117 5.63 8.39 -5.42
CA TYR A 117 4.38 8.35 -4.65
C TYR A 117 3.93 9.76 -4.27
N GLY A 118 2.69 9.92 -3.89
CA GLY A 118 2.14 11.23 -3.50
C GLY A 118 1.05 11.13 -2.45
N ASP A 119 0.32 12.23 -2.26
CA ASP A 119 -0.77 12.33 -1.33
C ASP A 119 -2.03 11.61 -1.87
N ALA A 120 -2.93 11.28 -0.96
CA ALA A 120 -4.25 10.76 -1.28
C ALA A 120 -5.36 11.74 -0.87
N GLU A 121 -6.51 11.63 -1.50
CA GLU A 121 -7.76 12.18 -1.00
C GLU A 121 -8.67 11.04 -0.53
N PHE A 122 -9.05 11.06 0.74
CA PHE A 122 -10.00 10.10 1.29
C PHE A 122 -11.41 10.44 0.82
N PHE A 123 -12.17 9.42 0.44
CA PHE A 123 -13.59 9.54 0.08
C PHE A 123 -14.38 8.34 0.61
N GLY A 124 -15.71 8.37 0.48
CA GLY A 124 -16.58 7.37 1.08
C GLY A 124 -17.03 7.83 2.48
N ASP A 125 -16.77 7.03 3.51
CA ASP A 125 -17.18 7.34 4.89
C ASP A 125 -16.44 8.54 5.52
N LYS A 126 -15.32 8.94 4.93
CA LYS A 126 -14.55 10.12 5.33
C LYS A 126 -14.08 10.87 4.09
N SER A 127 -14.02 12.20 4.19
CA SER A 127 -13.43 13.06 3.16
C SER A 127 -12.36 13.92 3.81
N LYS A 128 -11.09 13.73 3.40
CA LYS A 128 -9.94 14.47 3.93
C LYS A 128 -8.73 14.24 3.04
N ARG A 129 -7.96 15.31 2.75
CA ARG A 129 -6.62 15.14 2.19
C ARG A 129 -5.74 14.42 3.19
N HIS A 130 -5.09 13.36 2.75
CA HIS A 130 -4.07 12.61 3.48
C HIS A 130 -2.71 12.97 2.90
N VAL A 131 -1.95 13.77 3.66
CA VAL A 131 -0.60 14.18 3.29
C VAL A 131 0.38 13.12 3.79
N VAL A 132 1.05 12.45 2.86
CA VAL A 132 2.07 11.43 3.15
C VAL A 132 3.39 12.07 3.53
N GLY A 133 3.84 13.05 2.74
CA GLY A 133 5.10 13.77 2.96
C GLY A 133 6.34 13.02 2.45
N GLU A 134 7.50 13.64 2.67
CA GLU A 134 8.79 13.08 2.28
C GLU A 134 9.08 11.76 2.99
N PHE A 135 9.75 10.85 2.28
CA PHE A 135 10.15 9.56 2.83
C PHE A 135 11.02 9.74 4.09
N ASN A 136 10.64 9.05 5.14
CA ASN A 136 11.38 9.01 6.39
C ASN A 136 11.56 7.56 6.85
N LEU A 137 12.80 7.06 6.85
CA LEU A 137 13.11 5.69 7.23
C LEU A 137 12.61 5.35 8.64
N GLN A 138 12.80 6.26 9.60
CA GLN A 138 12.44 6.01 11.01
C GLN A 138 10.94 5.80 11.17
N ASN A 139 10.15 6.61 10.48
CA ASN A 139 8.71 6.47 10.48
C ASN A 139 8.30 5.19 9.75
N MET A 140 8.90 4.90 8.57
CA MET A 140 8.62 3.68 7.80
C MET A 140 8.95 2.39 8.57
N MET A 141 9.94 2.41 9.47
CA MET A 141 10.26 1.28 10.34
C MET A 141 9.20 1.04 11.43
N VAL A 142 8.43 2.05 11.78
CA VAL A 142 7.40 1.98 12.85
C VAL A 142 6.02 1.69 12.27
N GLU A 143 5.72 2.28 11.11
CA GLU A 143 4.40 2.25 10.49
C GLU A 143 4.50 2.44 8.98
N ASN A 144 3.58 1.80 8.24
CA ASN A 144 3.49 2.03 6.80
C ASN A 144 3.04 3.47 6.51
N GLN A 145 3.86 4.22 5.80
CA GLN A 145 3.56 5.60 5.40
C GLN A 145 3.07 5.72 3.98
N ILE A 146 3.42 4.76 3.12
CA ILE A 146 3.18 4.84 1.68
C ILE A 146 2.20 3.73 1.30
N ASP A 147 1.06 4.15 0.79
CA ASP A 147 0.03 3.23 0.29
C ASP A 147 0.57 2.35 -0.85
N ALA A 148 -0.05 1.18 -1.05
CA ALA A 148 0.27 0.28 -2.15
C ALA A 148 0.16 0.97 -3.52
N CYS A 149 -0.70 1.99 -3.65
CA CYS A 149 -0.88 2.80 -4.84
C CYS A 149 0.32 3.74 -5.07
N ALA A 150 1.50 3.15 -5.28
CA ALA A 150 2.75 3.84 -5.64
C ALA A 150 3.27 3.32 -6.97
N VAL A 151 3.85 4.20 -7.82
CA VAL A 151 4.43 3.79 -9.11
C VAL A 151 5.90 3.46 -8.93
N TYR A 152 6.28 2.23 -9.24
CA TYR A 152 7.67 1.76 -9.08
C TYR A 152 8.17 1.00 -10.31
N ARG A 153 9.48 0.85 -10.42
CA ARG A 153 10.12 0.08 -11.50
C ARG A 153 9.83 -1.40 -11.35
N ARG A 154 9.39 -2.04 -12.43
CA ARG A 154 9.24 -3.50 -12.48
C ARG A 154 10.56 -4.21 -12.19
N SER A 155 11.68 -3.71 -12.71
CA SER A 155 13.01 -4.25 -12.44
C SER A 155 13.41 -4.21 -10.94
N VAL A 156 12.92 -3.21 -10.19
CA VAL A 156 13.15 -3.15 -8.74
C VAL A 156 12.29 -4.19 -8.02
N TRP A 157 11.02 -4.36 -8.43
CA TRP A 157 10.17 -5.44 -7.91
C TRP A 157 10.82 -6.82 -8.12
N GLU A 158 11.39 -7.08 -9.30
CA GLU A 158 12.13 -8.30 -9.59
C GLU A 158 13.37 -8.45 -8.68
N ALA A 159 14.16 -7.38 -8.53
CA ALA A 159 15.39 -7.38 -7.73
C ALA A 159 15.15 -7.58 -6.22
N VAL A 160 14.01 -7.15 -5.70
CA VAL A 160 13.64 -7.36 -4.29
C VAL A 160 12.90 -8.68 -4.05
N GLY A 161 12.49 -9.39 -5.12
CA GLY A 161 11.78 -10.66 -5.05
C GLY A 161 10.26 -10.53 -4.96
N GLY A 162 9.72 -9.33 -5.23
CA GLY A 162 8.29 -9.04 -5.22
C GLY A 162 7.70 -8.90 -3.82
N TYR A 163 6.36 -8.92 -3.76
CA TYR A 163 5.62 -8.97 -2.50
C TYR A 163 5.85 -10.30 -1.79
N ASP A 164 5.97 -10.26 -0.48
CA ASP A 164 6.15 -11.45 0.33
C ASP A 164 4.85 -12.28 0.41
N GLU A 165 4.88 -13.45 -0.24
CA GLU A 165 3.73 -14.36 -0.29
C GLU A 165 3.56 -15.20 0.98
N LYS A 166 4.47 -15.07 1.95
CA LYS A 166 4.48 -15.83 3.21
C LYS A 166 4.08 -14.99 4.42
N MET A 167 3.71 -13.74 4.21
CA MET A 167 3.29 -12.87 5.31
C MET A 167 2.16 -13.49 6.12
N PRO A 168 2.26 -13.50 7.45
CA PRO A 168 1.26 -14.14 8.31
C PRO A 168 -0.06 -13.35 8.37
N ILE A 169 -0.03 -12.07 8.01
CA ILE A 169 -1.15 -11.14 8.05
C ILE A 169 -1.23 -10.37 6.74
N MET A 170 -2.42 -10.34 6.16
CA MET A 170 -2.71 -9.60 4.94
C MET A 170 -2.89 -8.10 5.23
N GLY A 171 -2.61 -7.25 4.21
CA GLY A 171 -2.77 -5.80 4.29
C GLY A 171 -1.54 -5.05 4.78
N TYR A 172 -0.38 -5.71 4.82
CA TYR A 172 0.92 -5.11 5.16
C TYR A 172 2.03 -5.54 4.17
N GLU A 173 1.66 -6.16 3.07
CA GLU A 173 2.60 -6.65 2.05
C GLU A 173 3.30 -5.51 1.30
N ASP A 174 2.65 -4.36 1.17
CA ASP A 174 3.21 -3.13 0.64
C ASP A 174 4.28 -2.55 1.59
N TRP A 175 3.99 -2.48 2.87
CA TRP A 175 4.94 -2.05 3.89
C TRP A 175 6.20 -2.93 3.91
N ASP A 176 6.04 -4.24 3.86
CA ASP A 176 7.16 -5.18 3.76
C ASP A 176 7.99 -4.91 2.51
N MET A 177 7.35 -4.72 1.36
CA MET A 177 8.07 -4.45 0.11
C MET A 177 8.83 -3.12 0.15
N TRP A 178 8.23 -2.05 0.74
CA TRP A 178 8.91 -0.77 0.90
C TRP A 178 10.11 -0.87 1.84
N LEU A 179 10.02 -1.61 2.93
CA LEU A 179 11.15 -1.89 3.82
C LEU A 179 12.26 -2.67 3.09
N ASN A 180 11.89 -3.70 2.32
CA ASN A 180 12.86 -4.49 1.54
C ASN A 180 13.59 -3.61 0.51
N MET A 181 12.87 -2.75 -0.22
CA MET A 181 13.49 -1.77 -1.12
C MET A 181 14.42 -0.81 -0.37
N THR A 182 13.98 -0.31 0.78
CA THR A 182 14.74 0.65 1.59
C THR A 182 16.05 0.04 2.10
N PHE A 183 16.02 -1.19 2.62
CA PHE A 183 17.21 -1.89 3.12
C PHE A 183 18.17 -2.30 2.01
N LYS A 184 17.70 -2.35 0.76
CA LYS A 184 18.54 -2.47 -0.43
C LYS A 184 18.98 -1.12 -1.03
N HIS A 185 18.79 -0.02 -0.27
CA HIS A 185 19.21 1.34 -0.61
C HIS A 185 18.53 1.95 -1.84
N TYR A 186 17.35 1.47 -2.22
CA TYR A 186 16.53 2.11 -3.25
C TYR A 186 15.96 3.43 -2.74
N LYS A 187 15.88 4.43 -3.64
CA LYS A 187 15.40 5.79 -3.33
C LYS A 187 13.98 5.97 -3.80
N PHE A 188 13.20 6.72 -3.02
CA PHE A 188 11.82 7.07 -3.30
C PHE A 188 11.69 8.57 -3.55
N ARG A 189 10.74 8.94 -4.42
CA ARG A 189 10.43 10.33 -4.72
C ARG A 189 9.01 10.66 -4.30
N TYR A 190 8.86 11.57 -3.38
CA TYR A 190 7.57 12.16 -3.02
C TYR A 190 7.17 13.25 -4.03
N VAL A 191 5.90 13.24 -4.43
CA VAL A 191 5.23 14.27 -5.23
C VAL A 191 4.19 14.93 -4.34
N PRO A 192 4.31 16.24 -4.00
CA PRO A 192 3.44 16.91 -3.03
C PRO A 192 2.05 17.25 -3.60
N GLU A 193 1.46 16.31 -4.34
CA GLU A 193 0.17 16.43 -5.01
C GLU A 193 -0.72 15.24 -4.65
N ILE A 194 -2.04 15.46 -4.73
CA ILE A 194 -3.01 14.38 -4.58
C ILE A 194 -3.03 13.59 -5.89
N LEU A 195 -2.51 12.36 -5.86
CA LEU A 195 -2.34 11.52 -7.04
C LEU A 195 -3.41 10.43 -7.16
N PHE A 196 -4.08 10.11 -6.07
CA PHE A 196 -5.15 9.12 -6.06
C PHE A 196 -6.20 9.43 -4.99
N ASP A 197 -7.37 8.81 -5.13
CA ASP A 197 -8.44 8.88 -4.15
C ASP A 197 -8.55 7.52 -3.45
N TYR A 198 -8.45 7.52 -2.12
CA TYR A 198 -8.53 6.34 -1.27
C TYR A 198 -9.92 6.19 -0.66
N ARG A 199 -10.59 5.07 -0.91
CA ARG A 199 -11.91 4.80 -0.36
C ARG A 199 -11.81 4.37 1.11
N VAL A 200 -12.49 5.10 1.96
CA VAL A 200 -12.61 4.73 3.38
C VAL A 200 -13.93 4.00 3.59
N LEU A 201 -13.83 2.73 4.01
CA LEU A 201 -14.96 1.89 4.37
C LEU A 201 -14.92 1.56 5.87
N GLY A 202 -16.09 1.53 6.52
CA GLY A 202 -16.20 1.20 7.95
C GLY A 202 -15.65 -0.18 8.32
N ASN A 203 -15.67 -1.13 7.37
CA ASN A 203 -15.22 -2.52 7.51
C ASN A 203 -13.92 -2.82 6.74
N SER A 204 -13.03 -1.85 6.58
CA SER A 204 -11.76 -2.08 5.88
C SER A 204 -10.92 -3.19 6.53
N MET A 205 -10.11 -3.90 5.71
CA MET A 205 -9.25 -5.01 6.14
C MET A 205 -8.33 -4.60 7.29
N LEU A 206 -7.68 -3.44 7.21
CA LEU A 206 -6.75 -2.97 8.25
C LEU A 206 -7.42 -2.75 9.59
N ARG A 207 -8.71 -2.35 9.62
CA ARG A 207 -9.46 -2.17 10.87
C ARG A 207 -9.84 -3.49 11.54
N SER A 208 -9.89 -4.58 10.78
CA SER A 208 -10.22 -5.91 11.31
C SER A 208 -9.02 -6.62 11.96
N VAL A 209 -7.80 -6.09 11.80
CA VAL A 209 -6.59 -6.69 12.34
C VAL A 209 -6.53 -6.54 13.86
N SER A 210 -6.61 -7.65 14.58
CA SER A 210 -6.52 -7.68 16.04
C SER A 210 -5.13 -7.32 16.56
N SER A 211 -5.04 -6.90 17.83
CA SER A 211 -3.75 -6.62 18.47
C SER A 211 -2.82 -7.84 18.55
N SER A 212 -3.37 -9.04 18.61
CA SER A 212 -2.59 -10.30 18.58
C SER A 212 -1.98 -10.53 17.19
N ASN A 213 -2.72 -10.22 16.13
CA ASN A 213 -2.26 -10.32 14.76
C ASN A 213 -1.13 -9.31 14.47
N LYS A 214 -1.25 -8.08 14.97
CA LYS A 214 -0.16 -7.09 14.86
C LYS A 214 1.13 -7.57 15.52
N LYS A 215 1.05 -8.24 16.69
CA LYS A 215 2.24 -8.81 17.34
C LYS A 215 2.89 -9.91 16.49
N LEU A 216 2.08 -10.75 15.85
CA LEU A 216 2.59 -11.78 14.94
C LEU A 216 3.29 -11.16 13.73
N LEU A 217 2.71 -10.12 13.14
CA LEU A 217 3.32 -9.35 12.07
C LEU A 217 4.67 -8.76 12.48
N TYR A 218 4.72 -8.03 13.60
CA TYR A 218 5.97 -7.42 14.07
C TYR A 218 7.06 -8.45 14.35
N LYS A 219 6.71 -9.58 14.97
CA LYS A 219 7.66 -10.67 15.15
C LYS A 219 8.19 -11.21 13.83
N TYR A 220 7.32 -11.38 12.84
CA TYR A 220 7.72 -11.81 11.51
C TYR A 220 8.69 -10.82 10.84
N MET A 221 8.38 -9.53 10.92
CA MET A 221 9.21 -8.47 10.36
C MET A 221 10.57 -8.38 11.06
N ASP A 222 10.61 -8.48 12.39
CA ASP A 222 11.86 -8.52 13.18
C ASP A 222 12.75 -9.71 12.80
N GLU A 223 12.17 -10.90 12.62
CA GLU A 223 12.92 -12.07 12.19
C GLU A 223 13.43 -11.93 10.75
N LYS A 224 12.58 -11.41 9.85
CA LYS A 224 12.91 -11.22 8.43
C LYS A 224 14.03 -10.20 8.22
N TYR A 225 13.96 -9.09 8.95
CA TYR A 225 14.88 -7.96 8.83
C TYR A 225 15.92 -7.90 9.97
N LYS A 226 16.17 -9.03 10.60
CA LYS A 226 17.19 -9.17 11.63
C LYS A 226 18.55 -8.68 11.13
N GLY A 227 19.09 -7.62 11.75
CA GLY A 227 20.31 -6.95 11.34
C GLY A 227 20.12 -5.59 10.67
N TYR A 228 18.92 -5.31 10.14
CA TYR A 228 18.49 -3.98 9.69
C TYR A 228 17.58 -3.31 10.74
N LEU A 229 16.66 -4.06 11.31
CA LEU A 229 15.88 -3.68 12.47
C LEU A 229 16.71 -4.02 13.73
N ASN A 230 17.53 -3.10 14.15
CA ASN A 230 18.19 -3.18 15.45
C ASN A 230 17.28 -2.48 16.46
N MET A 231 16.57 -3.25 17.29
CA MET A 231 15.63 -2.71 18.30
C MET A 231 16.30 -1.71 19.24
N ASP A 232 17.60 -1.86 19.53
CA ASP A 232 18.35 -0.89 20.34
C ASP A 232 18.56 0.43 19.58
N HIS A 233 18.84 0.39 18.28
CA HIS A 233 18.92 1.57 17.45
C HIS A 233 17.54 2.21 17.27
N LEU A 234 16.51 1.41 17.03
CA LEU A 234 15.12 1.86 16.95
C LEU A 234 14.68 2.54 18.24
N ASN A 235 14.99 1.95 19.40
CA ASN A 235 14.73 2.54 20.71
C ASN A 235 15.48 3.86 20.89
N GLN A 236 16.73 3.97 20.44
CA GLN A 236 17.48 5.23 20.50
C GLN A 236 16.85 6.31 19.61
N GLU A 237 16.41 5.97 18.42
CA GLU A 237 15.76 6.91 17.51
C GLU A 237 14.36 7.29 18.01
N LEU A 238 13.58 6.34 18.51
CA LEU A 238 12.32 6.62 19.20
C LEU A 238 12.51 7.57 20.40
N MET A 239 13.57 7.36 21.18
CA MET A 239 13.89 8.27 22.28
C MET A 239 14.29 9.68 21.81
N LYS A 240 14.93 9.82 20.64
CA LYS A 240 15.19 11.14 20.02
C LYS A 240 13.89 11.82 19.56
N ILE A 241 12.99 11.09 18.91
CA ILE A 241 11.66 11.60 18.53
C ILE A 241 10.87 11.99 19.78
N CYS A 242 10.91 11.16 20.80
CA CYS A 242 10.28 11.42 22.09
C CYS A 242 10.80 12.67 22.77
N LYS A 243 12.09 12.96 22.71
CA LYS A 243 12.66 14.20 23.27
C LYS A 243 12.22 15.45 22.51
N ARG A 244 11.93 15.33 21.20
CA ARG A 244 11.46 16.45 20.37
C ARG A 244 9.97 16.75 20.50
N ASN A 245 9.15 15.75 20.84
CA ASN A 245 7.70 15.91 20.90
C ASN A 245 7.07 15.14 22.09
N LYS A 246 6.96 15.81 23.24
CA LYS A 246 6.48 15.22 24.52
C LYS A 246 5.08 14.57 24.44
N LYS A 247 4.20 15.00 23.55
CA LYS A 247 2.85 14.42 23.40
C LYS A 247 2.86 13.09 22.65
N VAL A 248 3.67 12.99 21.59
CA VAL A 248 3.87 11.74 20.82
C VAL A 248 4.60 10.71 21.67
N SER A 249 5.55 11.17 22.51
CA SER A 249 6.40 10.32 23.34
C SER A 249 5.64 9.47 24.36
N LEU A 250 4.75 10.08 25.13
CA LEU A 250 3.97 9.36 26.14
C LEU A 250 3.05 8.30 25.53
N LYS A 251 2.47 8.61 24.37
CA LYS A 251 1.55 7.73 23.67
C LYS A 251 2.28 6.53 23.05
N LEU A 252 3.42 6.77 22.41
CA LEU A 252 4.24 5.73 21.79
C LEU A 252 4.84 4.77 22.83
N VAL A 253 5.36 5.31 23.95
CA VAL A 253 5.86 4.51 25.08
C VAL A 253 4.74 3.70 25.72
N ALA A 254 3.54 4.26 25.88
CA ALA A 254 2.38 3.54 26.40
C ALA A 254 1.95 2.39 25.50
N VAL A 255 1.97 2.58 24.16
CA VAL A 255 1.63 1.53 23.18
C VAL A 255 2.65 0.40 23.20
N LEU A 256 3.93 0.72 23.16
CA LEU A 256 5.02 -0.26 23.01
C LEU A 256 5.30 -1.03 24.30
N TYR A 257 5.32 -0.34 25.43
CA TYR A 257 5.75 -0.92 26.71
C TYR A 257 4.64 -1.18 27.72
N PHE A 258 3.50 -0.50 27.58
CA PHE A 258 2.39 -0.60 28.52
C PHE A 258 1.02 -0.75 27.87
N PRO A 259 0.79 -1.76 26.99
CA PRO A 259 -0.48 -1.91 26.29
C PRO A 259 -1.68 -2.08 27.23
N LYS A 260 -1.49 -2.66 28.42
CA LYS A 260 -2.54 -2.75 29.46
C LYS A 260 -2.86 -1.39 30.08
N LEU A 261 -1.86 -0.53 30.25
CA LEU A 261 -2.03 0.84 30.74
C LEU A 261 -2.73 1.70 29.69
N LEU A 262 -2.39 1.55 28.41
CA LEU A 262 -3.06 2.24 27.32
C LEU A 262 -4.56 1.89 27.28
N ASN A 263 -4.90 0.60 27.33
CA ASN A 263 -6.29 0.14 27.39
C ASN A 263 -7.03 0.67 28.61
N PHE A 264 -6.36 0.81 29.76
CA PHE A 264 -6.92 1.41 30.97
C PHE A 264 -7.20 2.90 30.77
N LEU A 265 -6.27 3.64 30.15
CA LEU A 265 -6.39 5.08 29.92
C LEU A 265 -7.48 5.40 28.87
N VAL A 266 -7.61 4.56 27.84
CA VAL A 266 -8.67 4.65 26.82
C VAL A 266 -10.04 4.35 27.46
N LYS A 267 -10.17 3.27 28.24
CA LYS A 267 -11.42 2.91 28.91
C LYS A 267 -11.90 3.97 29.92
N ARG A 268 -11.02 4.82 30.43
CA ARG A 268 -11.35 5.92 31.34
C ARG A 268 -11.47 7.28 30.66
N ASN A 269 -11.53 7.33 29.33
CA ASN A 269 -11.60 8.58 28.55
C ASN A 269 -10.46 9.60 28.85
N ILE A 270 -9.35 9.15 29.40
CA ILE A 270 -8.17 9.99 29.65
C ILE A 270 -7.42 10.27 28.34
N ILE A 271 -7.51 9.32 27.39
CA ILE A 271 -7.02 9.47 25.98
C ILE A 271 -8.23 9.31 25.07
N LYS A 272 -8.59 10.37 24.37
CA LYS A 272 -9.85 10.48 23.59
C LYS A 272 -9.83 9.80 22.22
N ASP A 273 -8.71 9.27 21.73
CA ASP A 273 -8.65 8.68 20.39
C ASP A 273 -7.65 7.52 20.34
N PRO A 274 -8.12 6.26 20.16
CA PRO A 274 -7.27 5.13 19.87
C PRO A 274 -6.85 5.09 18.39
N ASP A 275 -7.45 5.90 17.49
CA ASP A 275 -7.33 5.83 16.03
C ASP A 275 -6.20 6.73 15.46
N ILE A 276 -5.13 6.95 16.20
CA ILE A 276 -3.92 7.61 15.68
C ILE A 276 -2.81 6.57 15.45
N PHE A 277 -3.18 5.45 14.88
CA PHE A 277 -2.27 4.52 14.19
C PHE A 277 -3.04 3.82 13.08
#